data_c5f47b7a693a72f2e070f8953be7978a
#
_entry.id   c5f47b7a693a72f2e070f8953be7978a
#
_cell.length_a   1.000
_cell.length_b   1.000
_cell.length_c   1.000
_cell.angle_alpha   90.00
_cell.angle_beta   90.00
_cell.angle_gamma   90.00
#
_symmetry.space_group_name_H-M   'P 1'
#
loop_
_entity.id
_entity.type
_entity.pdbx_description
1 polymer ?
#
loop_
_entity_poly.entity_id
_entity_poly.type
_entity_poly.pdbx_seq_one_letter_code
_entity_poly.pdbx_strand_id
1 'polypeptide(L)'
;MKANYPNAITRTTLFKLSPAVDAAIEIGFIGNNVDSLVMLTNKVLEIMHRDNNLINVRNSWGNKIPVWKPVYSPERAQPLGVSRQSMAQSIQIGTSGMTLGEYREGDQVLPILLKDNTVDSFRINDLRTLPVFGTTQETTTLEQVVSEFDFQYKFSNVKDYNRQMVMMAQADPRRGVNAIAAFNKIWKEVQEEIQVPEGYTMKYFGEQESQAESNAALAANMPLTFFLMFITLLFLFRTYRKPIVILLMLPLIFIGIVLGLILLGKSFDFFSVLGLLGLIGMNIKNAIVLVDQIDIEAASGKAPLNAVISATTSRIIPVAMASGTTILGMLPLLFDAMFGGMAATIMGGLLVASALTLFVLPVAYCAIHKIKG
;
A
#
# COMPACT_ATOMS: atom_id res chain seq x y z
N MET A 1 -11.28 24.62 -10.24
CA MET A 1 -9.89 24.55 -10.74
C MET A 1 -9.81 24.22 -12.22
N LYS A 2 -10.46 23.19 -12.75
CA LYS A 2 -10.44 22.88 -14.20
C LYS A 2 -10.89 24.03 -15.11
N ALA A 3 -11.83 24.86 -14.69
CA ALA A 3 -12.32 26.00 -15.47
C ALA A 3 -11.27 27.11 -15.68
N ASN A 4 -10.37 27.27 -14.71
CA ASN A 4 -9.34 28.33 -14.75
C ASN A 4 -8.02 27.85 -15.38
N TYR A 5 -7.81 26.52 -15.44
CA TYR A 5 -6.59 25.90 -15.97
C TYR A 5 -6.94 24.69 -16.84
N PRO A 6 -7.47 24.91 -18.07
CA PRO A 6 -7.97 23.82 -18.92
C PRO A 6 -6.86 22.83 -19.35
N ASN A 7 -5.61 23.30 -19.43
CA ASN A 7 -4.46 22.47 -19.82
C ASN A 7 -3.75 21.78 -18.64
N ALA A 8 -4.23 21.96 -17.40
CA ALA A 8 -3.64 21.35 -16.22
C ALA A 8 -4.37 20.07 -15.82
N ILE A 9 -3.63 19.03 -15.49
CA ILE A 9 -4.17 17.81 -14.88
C ILE A 9 -4.29 18.09 -13.37
N THR A 10 -5.51 18.38 -12.92
CA THR A 10 -5.78 18.62 -11.50
C THR A 10 -6.33 17.34 -10.87
N ARG A 11 -5.79 16.94 -9.73
CA ARG A 11 -6.32 15.84 -8.91
C ARG A 11 -6.48 16.25 -7.46
N THR A 12 -7.48 15.71 -6.80
CA THR A 12 -7.65 15.80 -5.35
C THR A 12 -7.37 14.41 -4.77
N THR A 13 -6.40 14.32 -3.86
CA THR A 13 -6.10 13.07 -3.15
C THR A 13 -6.28 13.29 -1.66
N LEU A 14 -6.80 12.29 -0.97
CA LEU A 14 -6.77 12.26 0.49
C LEU A 14 -5.34 11.98 0.96
N PHE A 15 -4.99 12.53 2.13
CA PHE A 15 -3.73 12.20 2.76
C PHE A 15 -3.71 10.69 3.09
N LYS A 16 -2.76 9.96 2.54
CA LYS A 16 -2.59 8.52 2.77
C LYS A 16 -1.59 8.31 3.90
N LEU A 17 -1.98 7.56 4.92
CA LEU A 17 -1.11 7.16 6.03
C LEU A 17 -0.31 5.88 5.72
N SER A 18 -0.62 5.22 4.61
CA SER A 18 0.07 4.02 4.11
C SER A 18 1.37 4.38 3.37
N PRO A 19 2.35 3.44 3.26
CA PRO A 19 3.54 3.64 2.43
C PRO A 19 3.18 4.21 1.08
N ALA A 20 3.98 5.15 0.60
CA ALA A 20 3.68 5.99 -0.56
C ALA A 20 3.40 5.16 -1.82
N VAL A 21 2.12 4.93 -2.08
CA VAL A 21 1.63 4.43 -3.37
C VAL A 21 0.99 5.58 -4.13
N ASP A 22 1.26 5.67 -5.42
CA ASP A 22 0.75 6.75 -6.26
C ASP A 22 -0.78 6.68 -6.40
N ALA A 23 -1.34 5.46 -6.47
CA ALA A 23 -2.78 5.21 -6.54
C ALA A 23 -3.18 3.97 -5.73
N ALA A 24 -4.46 3.84 -5.39
CA ALA A 24 -4.97 2.67 -4.68
C ALA A 24 -5.05 1.43 -5.59
N ILE A 25 -5.31 1.64 -6.88
CA ILE A 25 -5.38 0.59 -7.89
C ILE A 25 -4.32 0.89 -8.94
N GLU A 26 -3.39 -0.03 -9.13
CA GLU A 26 -2.31 0.07 -10.09
C GLU A 26 -2.16 -1.25 -10.86
N ILE A 27 -2.38 -1.22 -12.17
CA ILE A 27 -2.20 -2.37 -13.06
C ILE A 27 -1.18 -1.98 -14.12
N GLY A 28 -0.07 -2.69 -14.20
CA GLY A 28 1.04 -2.34 -15.06
C GLY A 28 1.46 -3.45 -16.02
N PHE A 29 2.08 -3.02 -17.10
CA PHE A 29 2.74 -3.88 -18.05
C PHE A 29 4.24 -3.61 -18.04
N ILE A 30 5.01 -4.68 -18.01
CA ILE A 30 6.47 -4.67 -18.02
C ILE A 30 6.91 -5.15 -19.38
N GLY A 31 7.84 -4.43 -20.01
CA GLY A 31 8.36 -4.78 -21.34
C GLY A 31 9.34 -3.74 -21.88
N ASN A 32 9.85 -3.98 -23.09
CA ASN A 32 10.96 -3.18 -23.65
C ASN A 32 10.54 -2.19 -24.74
N ASN A 33 9.28 -2.18 -25.19
CA ASN A 33 8.81 -1.27 -26.21
C ASN A 33 7.77 -0.29 -25.67
N VAL A 34 8.07 1.01 -25.79
CA VAL A 34 7.23 2.10 -25.29
C VAL A 34 5.83 2.11 -25.91
N ASP A 35 5.74 1.93 -27.23
CA ASP A 35 4.46 2.04 -27.93
C ASP A 35 3.51 0.90 -27.57
N SER A 36 4.05 -0.32 -27.42
CA SER A 36 3.28 -1.47 -26.92
C SER A 36 2.79 -1.28 -25.50
N LEU A 37 3.65 -0.75 -24.59
CA LEU A 37 3.27 -0.44 -23.22
C LEU A 37 2.15 0.60 -23.18
N VAL A 38 2.25 1.64 -23.99
CA VAL A 38 1.21 2.68 -24.10
C VAL A 38 -0.10 2.08 -24.61
N MET A 39 -0.06 1.24 -25.65
CA MET A 39 -1.24 0.60 -26.20
C MET A 39 -1.94 -0.30 -25.16
N LEU A 40 -1.19 -1.15 -24.45
CA LEU A 40 -1.73 -2.05 -23.43
C LEU A 40 -2.30 -1.27 -22.24
N THR A 41 -1.56 -0.27 -21.78
CA THR A 41 -2.01 0.58 -20.66
C THR A 41 -3.27 1.36 -21.02
N ASN A 42 -3.38 1.90 -22.24
CA ASN A 42 -4.58 2.62 -22.68
C ASN A 42 -5.83 1.72 -22.67
N LYS A 43 -5.73 0.45 -23.06
CA LYS A 43 -6.85 -0.49 -22.95
C LYS A 43 -7.33 -0.65 -21.49
N VAL A 44 -6.40 -0.75 -20.53
CA VAL A 44 -6.77 -0.79 -19.11
C VAL A 44 -7.41 0.51 -18.65
N LEU A 45 -6.89 1.66 -19.10
CA LEU A 45 -7.48 2.96 -18.80
C LEU A 45 -8.92 3.07 -19.33
N GLU A 46 -9.21 2.55 -20.52
CA GLU A 46 -10.57 2.50 -21.06
C GLU A 46 -11.50 1.66 -20.19
N ILE A 47 -11.05 0.49 -19.71
CA ILE A 47 -11.81 -0.34 -18.77
C ILE A 47 -12.07 0.43 -17.47
N MET A 48 -11.03 1.05 -16.89
CA MET A 48 -11.14 1.84 -15.66
C MET A 48 -12.09 3.05 -15.82
N HIS A 49 -12.12 3.69 -17.00
CA HIS A 49 -13.03 4.81 -17.28
C HIS A 49 -14.50 4.40 -17.40
N ARG A 50 -14.80 3.14 -17.74
CA ARG A 50 -16.17 2.63 -17.76
C ARG A 50 -16.77 2.50 -16.36
N ASP A 51 -15.95 2.34 -15.33
CA ASP A 51 -16.41 2.19 -13.95
C ASP A 51 -16.56 3.56 -13.25
N ASN A 52 -17.82 3.95 -13.01
CA ASN A 52 -18.16 5.20 -12.32
C ASN A 52 -17.69 5.26 -10.85
N ASN A 53 -17.26 4.14 -10.28
CA ASN A 53 -16.75 4.07 -8.91
C ASN A 53 -15.27 4.47 -8.82
N LEU A 54 -14.60 4.65 -9.95
CA LEU A 54 -13.20 5.06 -10.02
C LEU A 54 -13.07 6.55 -10.34
N ILE A 55 -12.05 7.16 -9.78
CA ILE A 55 -11.65 8.55 -10.02
C ILE A 55 -10.14 8.63 -10.24
N ASN A 56 -9.66 9.76 -10.75
CA ASN A 56 -8.23 10.01 -10.98
C ASN A 56 -7.57 8.97 -11.90
N VAL A 57 -8.33 8.44 -12.87
CA VAL A 57 -7.82 7.46 -13.84
C VAL A 57 -6.73 8.10 -14.70
N ARG A 58 -5.54 7.52 -14.70
CA ARG A 58 -4.35 8.05 -15.39
C ARG A 58 -3.31 6.97 -15.65
N ASN A 59 -2.33 7.27 -16.50
CA ASN A 59 -1.12 6.45 -16.59
C ASN A 59 0.00 6.98 -15.66
N SER A 60 0.95 6.13 -15.33
CA SER A 60 2.05 6.45 -14.42
C SER A 60 3.15 7.33 -15.03
N TRP A 61 3.23 7.42 -16.35
CA TRP A 61 4.23 8.23 -17.04
C TRP A 61 3.76 9.66 -17.33
N GLY A 62 2.44 9.92 -17.16
CA GLY A 62 1.83 11.21 -17.44
C GLY A 62 1.68 11.46 -18.95
N ASN A 63 1.57 12.73 -19.32
CA ASN A 63 1.47 13.13 -20.71
C ASN A 63 2.85 13.27 -21.37
N LYS A 64 2.91 13.02 -22.67
CA LYS A 64 4.08 13.37 -23.46
C LYS A 64 4.24 14.90 -23.44
N ILE A 65 5.43 15.36 -23.17
CA ILE A 65 5.82 16.77 -23.23
C ILE A 65 6.58 17.06 -24.50
N PRO A 66 6.46 18.27 -25.07
CA PRO A 66 7.25 18.70 -26.18
C PRO A 66 8.71 18.86 -25.74
N VAL A 67 9.62 18.26 -26.46
CA VAL A 67 11.06 18.33 -26.22
C VAL A 67 11.75 18.87 -27.48
N TRP A 68 12.48 19.96 -27.33
CA TRP A 68 13.37 20.49 -28.37
C TRP A 68 14.77 19.96 -28.12
N LYS A 69 15.28 19.22 -29.09
CA LYS A 69 16.60 18.62 -29.01
C LYS A 69 17.50 19.27 -30.09
N PRO A 70 18.43 20.15 -29.72
CA PRO A 70 19.41 20.65 -30.63
C PRO A 70 20.35 19.52 -31.04
N VAL A 71 20.49 19.28 -32.34
CA VAL A 71 21.36 18.24 -32.90
C VAL A 71 22.72 18.85 -33.16
N TYR A 72 23.72 18.52 -32.36
CA TYR A 72 25.08 19.02 -32.50
C TYR A 72 25.70 18.62 -33.84
N SER A 73 26.23 19.60 -34.58
CA SER A 73 26.97 19.38 -35.82
C SER A 73 28.49 19.58 -35.60
N PRO A 74 29.30 18.51 -35.61
CA PRO A 74 30.74 18.63 -35.48
C PRO A 74 31.37 19.55 -36.56
N GLU A 75 30.85 19.46 -37.79
CA GLU A 75 31.34 20.24 -38.92
C GLU A 75 31.21 21.75 -38.74
N ARG A 76 30.12 22.19 -38.09
CA ARG A 76 29.86 23.61 -37.82
C ARG A 76 30.50 24.07 -36.52
N ALA A 77 30.55 23.22 -35.50
CA ALA A 77 30.99 23.57 -34.17
C ALA A 77 32.50 23.54 -33.95
N GLN A 78 33.21 22.60 -34.60
CA GLN A 78 34.68 22.48 -34.46
C GLN A 78 35.47 23.73 -34.92
N PRO A 79 35.16 24.35 -36.06
CA PRO A 79 35.86 25.58 -36.46
C PRO A 79 35.69 26.73 -35.46
N LEU A 80 34.57 26.72 -34.71
CA LEU A 80 34.23 27.74 -33.68
C LEU A 80 34.76 27.34 -32.31
N GLY A 81 35.49 26.24 -32.19
CA GLY A 81 36.03 25.75 -30.92
C GLY A 81 34.96 25.28 -29.93
N VAL A 82 33.73 24.98 -30.37
CA VAL A 82 32.61 24.57 -29.53
C VAL A 82 32.54 23.05 -29.45
N SER A 83 32.69 22.52 -28.24
CA SER A 83 32.49 21.10 -27.97
C SER A 83 31.01 20.79 -27.65
N ARG A 84 30.61 19.51 -27.75
CA ARG A 84 29.27 19.08 -27.30
C ARG A 84 29.02 19.38 -25.85
N GLN A 85 30.06 19.30 -25.03
CA GLN A 85 29.99 19.61 -23.60
C GLN A 85 29.77 21.11 -23.35
N SER A 86 30.52 21.99 -24.03
CA SER A 86 30.33 23.43 -23.87
C SER A 86 28.95 23.88 -24.37
N MET A 87 28.46 23.30 -25.45
CA MET A 87 27.08 23.52 -25.92
C MET A 87 26.05 23.11 -24.86
N ALA A 88 26.19 21.94 -24.24
CA ALA A 88 25.26 21.46 -23.22
C ALA A 88 25.30 22.36 -21.97
N GLN A 89 26.48 22.80 -21.54
CA GLN A 89 26.65 23.73 -20.41
C GLN A 89 26.01 25.10 -20.71
N SER A 90 26.21 25.62 -21.91
CA SER A 90 25.59 26.89 -22.33
C SER A 90 24.05 26.80 -22.30
N ILE A 91 23.49 25.70 -22.82
CA ILE A 91 22.05 25.44 -22.74
C ILE A 91 21.56 25.36 -21.29
N GLN A 92 22.31 24.67 -20.44
CA GLN A 92 21.96 24.54 -19.03
C GLN A 92 21.97 25.91 -18.31
N ILE A 93 22.99 26.75 -18.55
CA ILE A 93 23.07 28.11 -17.99
C ILE A 93 21.90 28.98 -18.46
N GLY A 94 21.57 28.90 -19.75
CA GLY A 94 20.50 29.70 -20.35
C GLY A 94 19.08 29.18 -20.07
N THR A 95 18.91 27.99 -19.53
CA THR A 95 17.60 27.40 -19.24
C THR A 95 17.34 27.15 -17.75
N SER A 96 18.01 26.18 -17.16
CA SER A 96 17.78 25.77 -15.77
C SER A 96 18.78 26.34 -14.77
N GLY A 97 19.89 26.86 -15.27
CA GLY A 97 21.03 27.27 -14.46
C GLY A 97 22.00 26.11 -14.15
N MET A 98 23.25 26.45 -13.91
CA MET A 98 24.31 25.52 -13.56
C MET A 98 24.78 25.78 -12.12
N THR A 99 24.85 24.72 -11.31
CA THR A 99 25.37 24.81 -9.95
C THR A 99 26.90 24.99 -9.99
N LEU A 100 27.38 26.11 -9.46
CA LEU A 100 28.82 26.42 -9.37
C LEU A 100 29.44 25.95 -8.07
N GLY A 101 28.65 25.88 -7.00
CA GLY A 101 29.14 25.53 -5.66
C GLY A 101 28.01 25.53 -4.64
N GLU A 102 28.40 25.38 -3.37
CA GLU A 102 27.49 25.36 -2.25
C GLU A 102 27.91 26.45 -1.23
N TYR A 103 26.92 27.21 -0.78
CA TYR A 103 27.06 28.10 0.36
C TYR A 103 26.48 27.45 1.59
N ARG A 104 27.27 27.38 2.68
CA ARG A 104 26.81 26.76 3.94
C ARG A 104 26.59 27.85 4.98
N GLU A 105 25.39 27.86 5.53
CA GLU A 105 25.00 28.75 6.62
C GLU A 105 24.40 27.92 7.76
N GLY A 106 25.17 27.66 8.80
CA GLY A 106 24.78 26.74 9.87
C GLY A 106 24.54 25.32 9.33
N ASP A 107 23.30 24.81 9.52
CA ASP A 107 22.88 23.48 9.04
C ASP A 107 22.28 23.51 7.62
N GLN A 108 22.19 24.70 7.00
CA GLN A 108 21.62 24.83 5.66
C GLN A 108 22.72 24.83 4.59
N VAL A 109 22.50 24.08 3.53
CA VAL A 109 23.33 24.06 2.33
C VAL A 109 22.54 24.68 1.18
N LEU A 110 22.99 25.83 0.70
CA LEU A 110 22.35 26.56 -0.39
C LEU A 110 23.18 26.45 -1.67
N PRO A 111 22.61 25.98 -2.80
CA PRO A 111 23.34 25.90 -4.05
C PRO A 111 23.57 27.30 -4.64
N ILE A 112 24.79 27.57 -5.10
CA ILE A 112 25.11 28.77 -5.87
C ILE A 112 24.84 28.45 -7.34
N LEU A 113 23.82 29.11 -7.93
CA LEU A 113 23.42 28.86 -9.32
C LEU A 113 23.90 30.00 -10.24
N LEU A 114 24.57 29.62 -11.33
CA LEU A 114 24.82 30.51 -12.45
C LEU A 114 23.64 30.41 -13.43
N LYS A 115 22.92 31.50 -13.61
CA LYS A 115 21.78 31.60 -14.55
C LYS A 115 21.94 32.82 -15.44
N ASP A 116 21.40 32.72 -16.65
CA ASP A 116 21.16 33.92 -17.46
C ASP A 116 20.09 34.79 -16.81
N ASN A 117 20.21 36.10 -16.89
CA ASN A 117 19.26 37.06 -16.34
C ASN A 117 17.86 36.96 -17.01
N THR A 118 17.75 36.34 -18.17
CA THR A 118 16.52 36.19 -18.97
C THR A 118 15.78 34.89 -18.72
N VAL A 119 16.25 34.01 -17.82
CA VAL A 119 15.69 32.64 -17.62
C VAL A 119 14.20 32.65 -17.28
N ASP A 120 13.72 33.63 -16.51
CA ASP A 120 12.28 33.71 -16.12
C ASP A 120 11.36 34.16 -17.26
N SER A 121 11.93 34.76 -18.33
CA SER A 121 11.23 35.17 -19.56
C SER A 121 11.61 34.36 -20.79
N PHE A 122 12.42 33.30 -20.63
CA PHE A 122 12.92 32.49 -21.71
C PHE A 122 11.80 31.84 -22.53
N ARG A 123 11.84 32.07 -23.83
CA ARG A 123 10.91 31.46 -24.80
C ARG A 123 11.66 30.45 -25.65
N ILE A 124 10.95 29.48 -26.16
CA ILE A 124 11.56 28.40 -26.97
C ILE A 124 12.30 28.94 -28.21
N ASN A 125 11.88 30.08 -28.75
CA ASN A 125 12.56 30.74 -29.84
C ASN A 125 13.91 31.34 -29.46
N ASP A 126 14.09 31.71 -28.18
CA ASP A 126 15.32 32.28 -27.66
C ASP A 126 16.44 31.24 -27.60
N LEU A 127 16.08 29.95 -27.69
CA LEU A 127 17.03 28.86 -27.75
C LEU A 127 17.98 28.96 -28.95
N ARG A 128 17.51 29.50 -30.11
CA ARG A 128 18.32 29.64 -31.31
C ARG A 128 19.43 30.67 -31.14
N THR A 129 19.13 31.76 -30.45
CA THR A 129 20.04 32.89 -30.25
C THR A 129 20.86 32.77 -28.98
N LEU A 130 20.70 31.66 -28.24
CA LEU A 130 21.43 31.41 -27.00
C LEU A 130 22.94 31.46 -27.24
N PRO A 131 23.70 32.26 -26.46
CA PRO A 131 25.16 32.32 -26.59
C PRO A 131 25.79 31.01 -26.13
N VAL A 132 26.66 30.48 -27.00
CA VAL A 132 27.47 29.29 -26.72
C VAL A 132 28.94 29.69 -26.68
N PHE A 133 29.62 29.24 -25.61
CA PHE A 133 31.02 29.57 -25.37
C PHE A 133 31.94 28.50 -25.98
N GLY A 134 32.84 28.92 -26.83
CA GLY A 134 33.92 28.11 -27.39
C GLY A 134 35.21 28.24 -26.61
N THR A 135 36.24 27.50 -27.02
CA THR A 135 37.60 27.58 -26.46
C THR A 135 38.34 28.85 -26.87
N THR A 136 37.91 29.53 -27.95
CA THR A 136 38.53 30.72 -28.54
C THR A 136 38.10 32.01 -27.90
N GLN A 137 37.40 32.02 -26.78
CA GLN A 137 36.77 33.17 -26.10
C GLN A 137 35.75 33.97 -26.95
N GLU A 138 35.46 33.54 -28.18
CA GLU A 138 34.40 34.08 -29.00
C GLU A 138 33.08 33.41 -28.65
N THR A 139 32.01 34.20 -28.49
CA THR A 139 30.66 33.70 -28.32
C THR A 139 30.00 33.52 -29.67
N THR A 140 29.38 32.38 -29.87
CA THR A 140 28.58 32.11 -31.07
C THR A 140 27.12 31.78 -30.64
N THR A 141 26.21 31.74 -31.57
CA THR A 141 24.84 31.37 -31.25
C THR A 141 24.61 29.85 -31.39
N LEU A 142 23.68 29.30 -30.61
CA LEU A 142 23.40 27.86 -30.67
C LEU A 142 22.98 27.39 -32.06
N GLU A 143 22.29 28.25 -32.86
CA GLU A 143 21.88 27.93 -34.22
C GLU A 143 23.08 27.68 -35.16
N GLN A 144 24.23 28.32 -34.91
CA GLN A 144 25.42 28.15 -35.72
C GLN A 144 26.14 26.82 -35.50
N VAL A 145 25.97 26.19 -34.34
CA VAL A 145 26.67 24.96 -33.93
C VAL A 145 25.83 23.69 -34.05
N VAL A 146 24.53 23.84 -34.39
CA VAL A 146 23.60 22.71 -34.57
C VAL A 146 23.23 22.54 -36.05
N SER A 147 22.93 21.31 -36.44
CA SER A 147 22.37 21.03 -37.78
C SER A 147 20.89 21.39 -37.86
N GLU A 148 20.15 21.04 -36.86
CA GLU A 148 18.69 21.24 -36.72
C GLU A 148 18.22 21.22 -35.27
N PHE A 149 17.01 21.69 -35.06
CA PHE A 149 16.29 21.53 -33.78
C PHE A 149 15.24 20.45 -33.97
N ASP A 150 15.49 19.25 -33.48
CA ASP A 150 14.58 18.13 -33.56
C ASP A 150 13.46 18.31 -32.49
N PHE A 151 12.21 18.36 -32.95
CA PHE A 151 11.04 18.53 -32.12
C PHE A 151 10.33 17.19 -31.93
N GLN A 152 10.31 16.71 -30.71
CA GLN A 152 9.72 15.41 -30.35
C GLN A 152 8.78 15.52 -29.17
N TYR A 153 7.80 14.63 -29.12
CA TYR A 153 6.98 14.43 -27.93
C TYR A 153 7.49 13.21 -27.16
N LYS A 154 7.96 13.41 -25.93
CA LYS A 154 8.50 12.32 -25.09
C LYS A 154 7.84 12.33 -23.73
N PHE A 155 7.76 11.17 -23.08
CA PHE A 155 7.39 11.10 -21.70
C PHE A 155 8.51 11.70 -20.83
N SER A 156 8.13 12.54 -19.87
CA SER A 156 9.09 13.19 -18.94
C SER A 156 9.60 12.22 -17.88
N ASN A 157 8.79 11.22 -17.56
CA ASN A 157 9.10 10.24 -16.52
C ASN A 157 8.78 8.84 -17.07
N VAL A 158 9.81 8.02 -17.25
CA VAL A 158 9.70 6.60 -17.58
C VAL A 158 10.11 5.83 -16.33
N LYS A 159 9.22 4.96 -15.86
CA LYS A 159 9.50 4.11 -14.70
C LYS A 159 10.04 2.77 -15.16
N ASP A 160 11.01 2.24 -14.41
CA ASP A 160 11.59 0.93 -14.60
C ASP A 160 11.27 0.02 -13.41
N TYR A 161 11.04 -1.25 -13.71
CA TYR A 161 10.89 -2.32 -12.73
C TYR A 161 11.81 -3.48 -13.12
N ASN A 162 12.74 -3.85 -12.24
CA ASN A 162 13.73 -4.89 -12.49
C ASN A 162 14.48 -4.73 -13.84
N ARG A 163 14.91 -3.49 -14.17
CA ARG A 163 15.64 -3.13 -15.40
C ARG A 163 14.82 -3.23 -16.70
N GLN A 164 13.53 -3.34 -16.62
CA GLN A 164 12.61 -3.27 -17.75
C GLN A 164 11.65 -2.11 -17.55
N MET A 165 11.22 -1.47 -18.61
CA MET A 165 10.25 -0.40 -18.52
C MET A 165 8.91 -0.94 -18.02
N VAL A 166 8.27 -0.17 -17.13
CA VAL A 166 6.93 -0.47 -16.63
C VAL A 166 6.02 0.75 -16.78
N MET A 167 4.86 0.53 -17.39
CA MET A 167 3.82 1.54 -17.47
C MET A 167 2.56 1.02 -16.79
N MET A 168 2.00 1.81 -15.87
CA MET A 168 0.87 1.43 -15.05
C MET A 168 -0.35 2.29 -15.36
N ALA A 169 -1.51 1.67 -15.45
CA ALA A 169 -2.81 2.32 -15.32
C ALA A 169 -3.12 2.48 -13.85
N GLN A 170 -3.46 3.68 -13.43
CA GLN A 170 -3.67 4.06 -12.04
C GLN A 170 -5.07 4.64 -11.86
N ALA A 171 -5.73 4.27 -10.77
CA ALA A 171 -7.02 4.82 -10.37
C ALA A 171 -7.18 4.83 -8.85
N ASP A 172 -8.04 5.72 -8.35
CA ASP A 172 -8.45 5.75 -6.96
C ASP A 172 -9.96 5.43 -6.86
N PRO A 173 -10.42 4.65 -5.86
CA PRO A 173 -11.84 4.43 -5.64
C PRO A 173 -12.51 5.71 -5.12
N ARG A 174 -13.79 5.92 -5.46
CA ARG A 174 -14.59 7.00 -4.85
C ARG A 174 -14.75 6.77 -3.36
N ARG A 175 -14.96 7.86 -2.63
CA ARG A 175 -15.21 7.80 -1.19
C ARG A 175 -16.41 6.90 -0.88
N GLY A 176 -16.21 5.94 0.02
CA GLY A 176 -17.21 4.94 0.41
C GLY A 176 -17.22 3.67 -0.47
N VAL A 177 -16.42 3.60 -1.53
CA VAL A 177 -16.24 2.39 -2.34
C VAL A 177 -15.10 1.57 -1.74
N ASN A 178 -15.33 0.26 -1.60
CA ASN A 178 -14.30 -0.67 -1.15
C ASN A 178 -13.23 -0.83 -2.24
N ALA A 179 -11.98 -0.45 -1.93
CA ALA A 179 -10.86 -0.49 -2.86
C ALA A 179 -10.54 -1.91 -3.37
N ILE A 180 -10.63 -2.91 -2.49
CA ILE A 180 -10.36 -4.32 -2.83
C ILE A 180 -11.43 -4.86 -3.78
N ALA A 181 -12.71 -4.56 -3.51
CA ALA A 181 -13.80 -4.99 -4.38
C ALA A 181 -13.73 -4.33 -5.76
N ALA A 182 -13.40 -3.02 -5.80
CA ALA A 182 -13.19 -2.29 -7.05
C ALA A 182 -12.00 -2.86 -7.83
N PHE A 183 -10.88 -3.11 -7.16
CA PHE A 183 -9.71 -3.74 -7.78
C PHE A 183 -10.03 -5.11 -8.36
N ASN A 184 -10.66 -6.00 -7.58
CA ASN A 184 -10.98 -7.36 -8.03
C ASN A 184 -11.89 -7.37 -9.26
N LYS A 185 -12.84 -6.44 -9.33
CA LYS A 185 -13.71 -6.26 -10.49
C LYS A 185 -12.88 -5.87 -11.72
N ILE A 186 -12.10 -4.79 -11.62
CA ILE A 186 -11.28 -4.29 -12.74
C ILE A 186 -10.24 -5.34 -13.17
N TRP A 187 -9.59 -5.99 -12.21
CA TRP A 187 -8.58 -7.02 -12.49
C TRP A 187 -9.16 -8.18 -13.32
N LYS A 188 -10.37 -8.62 -12.97
CA LYS A 188 -11.08 -9.66 -13.71
C LYS A 188 -11.43 -9.22 -15.14
N GLU A 189 -12.00 -8.02 -15.31
CA GLU A 189 -12.31 -7.45 -16.62
C GLU A 189 -11.05 -7.31 -17.49
N VAL A 190 -9.94 -6.84 -16.90
CA VAL A 190 -8.65 -6.71 -17.60
C VAL A 190 -8.10 -8.06 -18.05
N GLN A 191 -8.20 -9.10 -17.21
CA GLN A 191 -7.76 -10.46 -17.58
C GLN A 191 -8.61 -11.08 -18.68
N GLU A 192 -9.90 -10.75 -18.74
CA GLU A 192 -10.84 -11.26 -19.77
C GLU A 192 -10.68 -10.51 -21.11
N GLU A 193 -10.46 -9.19 -21.08
CA GLU A 193 -10.44 -8.36 -22.31
C GLU A 193 -9.03 -8.20 -22.92
N ILE A 194 -7.95 -8.34 -22.12
CA ILE A 194 -6.60 -8.04 -22.59
C ILE A 194 -5.75 -9.30 -22.71
N GLN A 195 -5.39 -9.63 -23.95
CA GLN A 195 -4.35 -10.63 -24.24
C GLN A 195 -2.99 -9.96 -24.17
N VAL A 196 -2.13 -10.46 -23.29
CA VAL A 196 -0.76 -9.95 -23.13
C VAL A 196 0.14 -10.63 -24.18
N PRO A 197 0.81 -9.86 -25.05
CA PRO A 197 1.73 -10.42 -26.05
C PRO A 197 2.95 -11.10 -25.41
N GLU A 198 3.61 -11.99 -26.14
CA GLU A 198 4.87 -12.58 -25.73
C GLU A 198 5.93 -11.51 -25.47
N GLY A 199 6.72 -11.68 -24.41
CA GLY A 199 7.74 -10.72 -23.98
C GLY A 199 7.23 -9.58 -23.09
N TYR A 200 5.93 -9.54 -22.78
CA TYR A 200 5.34 -8.61 -21.82
C TYR A 200 4.75 -9.35 -20.63
N THR A 201 4.83 -8.72 -19.47
CA THR A 201 4.23 -9.25 -18.23
C THR A 201 3.23 -8.26 -17.67
N MET A 202 2.01 -8.72 -17.37
CA MET A 202 1.01 -7.94 -16.66
C MET A 202 1.09 -8.24 -15.18
N LYS A 203 1.14 -7.20 -14.36
CA LYS A 203 1.21 -7.30 -12.90
C LYS A 203 0.42 -6.17 -12.25
N TYR A 204 -0.14 -6.43 -11.08
CA TYR A 204 -0.67 -5.38 -10.22
C TYR A 204 0.42 -4.87 -9.27
N PHE A 205 0.31 -3.59 -8.91
CA PHE A 205 1.28 -2.87 -8.09
C PHE A 205 0.56 -2.14 -6.95
N GLY A 206 1.31 -1.34 -6.21
CA GLY A 206 0.79 -0.43 -5.20
C GLY A 206 0.27 -1.13 -3.96
N GLU A 207 -0.90 -0.71 -3.49
CA GLU A 207 -1.48 -1.21 -2.25
C GLU A 207 -1.79 -2.71 -2.31
N GLN A 208 -2.23 -3.21 -3.46
CA GLN A 208 -2.58 -4.62 -3.64
C GLN A 208 -1.35 -5.54 -3.62
N GLU A 209 -0.24 -5.11 -4.21
CA GLU A 209 1.03 -5.83 -4.15
C GLU A 209 1.53 -5.91 -2.71
N SER A 210 1.58 -4.77 -2.02
CA SER A 210 2.03 -4.71 -0.62
C SER A 210 1.16 -5.56 0.32
N GLN A 211 -0.17 -5.57 0.10
CA GLN A 211 -1.08 -6.42 0.87
C GLN A 211 -0.85 -7.91 0.57
N ALA A 212 -0.68 -8.27 -0.70
CA ALA A 212 -0.43 -9.66 -1.10
C ALA A 212 0.89 -10.19 -0.51
N GLU A 213 1.96 -9.41 -0.58
CA GLU A 213 3.26 -9.76 0.01
C GLU A 213 3.17 -9.88 1.53
N SER A 214 2.51 -8.94 2.19
CA SER A 214 2.31 -8.96 3.65
C SER A 214 1.47 -10.15 4.09
N ASN A 215 0.39 -10.45 3.37
CA ASN A 215 -0.44 -11.62 3.66
C ASN A 215 0.30 -12.93 3.41
N ALA A 216 1.13 -13.01 2.38
CA ALA A 216 1.97 -14.18 2.11
C ALA A 216 3.00 -14.38 3.23
N ALA A 217 3.67 -13.31 3.68
CA ALA A 217 4.62 -13.36 4.80
C ALA A 217 3.94 -13.78 6.12
N LEU A 218 2.74 -13.28 6.40
CA LEU A 218 1.95 -13.69 7.56
C LEU A 218 1.58 -15.17 7.46
N ALA A 219 1.05 -15.61 6.31
CA ALA A 219 0.65 -17.00 6.10
C ALA A 219 1.83 -17.98 6.25
N ALA A 220 3.02 -17.61 5.78
CA ALA A 220 4.23 -18.41 5.92
C ALA A 220 4.65 -18.60 7.39
N ASN A 221 4.44 -17.61 8.25
CA ASN A 221 4.80 -17.65 9.66
C ASN A 221 3.69 -18.19 10.58
N MET A 222 2.45 -18.29 10.11
CA MET A 222 1.30 -18.79 10.89
C MET A 222 1.51 -20.19 11.48
N PRO A 223 1.98 -21.20 10.71
CA PRO A 223 2.18 -22.53 11.26
C PRO A 223 3.16 -22.57 12.44
N LEU A 224 4.26 -21.83 12.33
CA LEU A 224 5.25 -21.71 13.40
C LEU A 224 4.65 -21.04 14.64
N THR A 225 3.87 -19.98 14.44
CA THR A 225 3.19 -19.26 15.54
C THR A 225 2.21 -20.17 16.28
N PHE A 226 1.36 -20.93 15.56
CA PHE A 226 0.43 -21.88 16.17
C PHE A 226 1.16 -23.03 16.87
N PHE A 227 2.27 -23.50 16.31
CA PHE A 227 3.10 -24.55 16.93
C PHE A 227 3.70 -24.06 18.25
N LEU A 228 4.33 -22.88 18.27
CA LEU A 228 4.91 -22.30 19.49
C LEU A 228 3.83 -22.03 20.55
N MET A 229 2.67 -21.54 20.13
CA MET A 229 1.53 -21.33 20.99
C MET A 229 1.04 -22.64 21.62
N PHE A 230 0.91 -23.69 20.83
CA PHE A 230 0.53 -25.01 21.33
C PHE A 230 1.54 -25.57 22.34
N ILE A 231 2.83 -25.47 22.04
CA ILE A 231 3.90 -25.87 22.96
C ILE A 231 3.81 -25.09 24.28
N THR A 232 3.65 -23.76 24.20
CA THR A 232 3.53 -22.92 25.40
C THR A 232 2.35 -23.34 26.27
N LEU A 233 1.19 -23.64 25.66
CA LEU A 233 0.03 -24.15 26.39
C LEU A 233 0.27 -25.55 26.99
N LEU A 234 1.03 -26.41 26.30
CA LEU A 234 1.43 -27.72 26.83
C LEU A 234 2.30 -27.58 28.09
N PHE A 235 3.30 -26.70 28.04
CA PHE A 235 4.14 -26.42 29.21
C PHE A 235 3.36 -25.86 30.39
N LEU A 236 2.42 -24.95 30.09
CA LEU A 236 1.59 -24.31 31.12
C LEU A 236 0.69 -25.32 31.84
N PHE A 237 -0.04 -26.14 31.10
CA PHE A 237 -1.04 -27.05 31.68
C PHE A 237 -0.52 -28.45 31.97
N ARG A 238 0.68 -28.81 31.48
CA ARG A 238 1.29 -30.15 31.61
C ARG A 238 0.38 -31.29 31.16
N THR A 239 -0.61 -31.00 30.35
CA THR A 239 -1.56 -31.97 29.76
C THR A 239 -1.95 -31.51 28.34
N TYR A 240 -2.29 -32.47 27.46
CA TYR A 240 -2.67 -32.19 26.07
C TYR A 240 -4.17 -31.82 25.92
N ARG A 241 -5.01 -32.27 26.86
CA ARG A 241 -6.48 -32.11 26.75
C ARG A 241 -6.91 -30.64 26.86
N LYS A 242 -6.35 -29.89 27.80
CA LYS A 242 -6.69 -28.46 28.01
C LYS A 242 -6.31 -27.56 26.84
N PRO A 243 -5.09 -27.62 26.28
CA PRO A 243 -4.74 -26.91 25.08
C PRO A 243 -5.69 -27.18 23.90
N ILE A 244 -6.10 -28.45 23.69
CA ILE A 244 -7.01 -28.84 22.62
C ILE A 244 -8.37 -28.13 22.80
N VAL A 245 -8.92 -28.09 24.04
CA VAL A 245 -10.18 -27.36 24.34
C VAL A 245 -10.05 -25.90 23.96
N ILE A 246 -8.93 -25.25 24.32
CA ILE A 246 -8.68 -23.83 24.05
C ILE A 246 -8.58 -23.58 22.55
N LEU A 247 -7.82 -24.40 21.82
CA LEU A 247 -7.64 -24.24 20.38
C LEU A 247 -8.93 -24.53 19.59
N LEU A 248 -9.80 -25.40 20.10
CA LEU A 248 -11.11 -25.68 19.47
C LEU A 248 -12.02 -24.44 19.43
N MET A 249 -11.78 -23.45 20.30
CA MET A 249 -12.54 -22.21 20.30
C MET A 249 -12.14 -21.27 19.15
N LEU A 250 -10.92 -21.38 18.61
CA LEU A 250 -10.41 -20.45 17.60
C LEU A 250 -11.23 -20.40 16.30
N PRO A 251 -11.63 -21.53 15.69
CA PRO A 251 -12.47 -21.50 14.50
C PRO A 251 -13.82 -20.80 14.71
N LEU A 252 -14.38 -20.88 15.91
CA LEU A 252 -15.69 -20.28 16.22
C LEU A 252 -15.64 -18.74 16.29
N ILE A 253 -14.46 -18.16 16.56
CA ILE A 253 -14.25 -16.70 16.61
C ILE A 253 -14.52 -16.08 15.24
N PHE A 254 -14.25 -16.79 14.15
CA PHE A 254 -14.51 -16.28 12.80
C PHE A 254 -15.96 -15.87 12.58
N ILE A 255 -16.91 -16.53 13.24
CA ILE A 255 -18.32 -16.14 13.21
C ILE A 255 -18.49 -14.69 13.71
N GLY A 256 -17.84 -14.37 14.83
CA GLY A 256 -17.89 -13.02 15.40
C GLY A 256 -17.22 -11.97 14.52
N ILE A 257 -16.11 -12.33 13.89
CA ILE A 257 -15.38 -11.44 12.96
C ILE A 257 -16.26 -11.11 11.77
N VAL A 258 -16.83 -12.12 11.11
CA VAL A 258 -17.68 -11.93 9.93
C VAL A 258 -18.92 -11.10 10.28
N LEU A 259 -19.58 -11.41 11.40
CA LEU A 259 -20.72 -10.62 11.87
C LEU A 259 -20.33 -9.18 12.18
N GLY A 260 -19.20 -8.96 12.86
CA GLY A 260 -18.72 -7.62 13.19
C GLY A 260 -18.42 -6.78 11.94
N LEU A 261 -17.74 -7.35 10.95
CA LEU A 261 -17.42 -6.67 9.69
C LEU A 261 -18.68 -6.32 8.89
N ILE A 262 -19.64 -7.26 8.79
CA ILE A 262 -20.91 -7.04 8.06
C ILE A 262 -21.75 -5.96 8.75
N LEU A 263 -21.94 -6.05 10.08
CA LEU A 263 -22.78 -5.11 10.83
C LEU A 263 -22.20 -3.68 10.82
N LEU A 264 -20.88 -3.56 10.85
CA LEU A 264 -20.18 -2.27 10.88
C LEU A 264 -19.80 -1.77 9.47
N GLY A 265 -20.13 -2.52 8.41
CA GLY A 265 -19.89 -2.13 7.02
C GLY A 265 -18.40 -1.97 6.67
N LYS A 266 -17.53 -2.78 7.30
CA LYS A 266 -16.07 -2.74 7.08
C LYS A 266 -15.62 -3.90 6.22
N SER A 267 -14.55 -3.67 5.44
CA SER A 267 -13.90 -4.72 4.65
C SER A 267 -12.90 -5.50 5.48
N PHE A 268 -12.67 -6.74 5.08
CA PHE A 268 -11.57 -7.55 5.61
C PHE A 268 -10.29 -7.19 4.86
N ASP A 269 -9.45 -6.37 5.46
CA ASP A 269 -8.20 -5.84 4.94
C ASP A 269 -6.98 -6.38 5.71
N PHE A 270 -5.78 -5.91 5.36
CA PHE A 270 -4.54 -6.27 6.05
C PHE A 270 -4.60 -5.98 7.56
N PHE A 271 -5.15 -4.83 7.96
CA PHE A 271 -5.28 -4.48 9.37
C PHE A 271 -6.29 -5.36 10.09
N SER A 272 -7.33 -5.84 9.39
CA SER A 272 -8.27 -6.83 9.92
C SER A 272 -7.57 -8.17 10.23
N VAL A 273 -6.61 -8.59 9.40
CA VAL A 273 -5.79 -9.78 9.67
C VAL A 273 -4.92 -9.58 10.92
N LEU A 274 -4.31 -8.41 11.10
CA LEU A 274 -3.58 -8.08 12.33
C LEU A 274 -4.51 -8.07 13.55
N GLY A 275 -5.73 -7.53 13.39
CA GLY A 275 -6.78 -7.59 14.42
C GLY A 275 -7.14 -9.03 14.80
N LEU A 276 -7.27 -9.92 13.82
CA LEU A 276 -7.50 -11.35 14.04
C LEU A 276 -6.40 -11.99 14.88
N LEU A 277 -5.12 -11.71 14.58
CA LEU A 277 -3.99 -12.24 15.36
C LEU A 277 -4.02 -11.77 16.81
N GLY A 278 -4.28 -10.47 17.03
CA GLY A 278 -4.44 -9.92 18.36
C GLY A 278 -5.63 -10.54 19.12
N LEU A 279 -6.75 -10.74 18.42
CA LEU A 279 -7.96 -11.37 18.98
C LEU A 279 -7.74 -12.82 19.41
N ILE A 280 -6.97 -13.60 18.61
CA ILE A 280 -6.57 -14.98 18.97
C ILE A 280 -5.85 -14.97 20.31
N GLY A 281 -4.85 -14.08 20.49
CA GLY A 281 -4.12 -13.95 21.74
C GLY A 281 -5.01 -13.56 22.94
N MET A 282 -5.91 -12.60 22.74
CA MET A 282 -6.87 -12.19 23.79
C MET A 282 -7.83 -13.31 24.20
N ASN A 283 -8.33 -14.07 23.21
CA ASN A 283 -9.22 -15.19 23.48
C ASN A 283 -8.53 -16.33 24.24
N ILE A 284 -7.31 -16.68 23.84
CA ILE A 284 -6.51 -17.69 24.53
C ILE A 284 -6.25 -17.30 25.99
N LYS A 285 -5.89 -16.04 26.25
CA LYS A 285 -5.74 -15.49 27.60
C LYS A 285 -7.01 -15.70 28.45
N ASN A 286 -8.19 -15.36 27.90
CA ASN A 286 -9.45 -15.53 28.60
C ASN A 286 -9.76 -17.01 28.87
N ALA A 287 -9.49 -17.88 27.91
CA ALA A 287 -9.68 -19.32 28.05
C ALA A 287 -8.73 -19.95 29.09
N ILE A 288 -7.44 -19.53 29.11
CA ILE A 288 -6.46 -19.96 30.12
C ILE A 288 -6.97 -19.64 31.53
N VAL A 289 -7.41 -18.39 31.75
CA VAL A 289 -7.90 -17.92 33.06
C VAL A 289 -9.12 -18.73 33.52
N LEU A 290 -10.01 -19.11 32.62
CA LEU A 290 -11.17 -19.94 32.99
C LEU A 290 -10.78 -21.39 33.30
N VAL A 291 -9.91 -22.00 32.48
CA VAL A 291 -9.44 -23.39 32.71
C VAL A 291 -8.64 -23.50 34.00
N ASP A 292 -7.77 -22.51 34.29
CA ASP A 292 -7.03 -22.44 35.54
C ASP A 292 -7.97 -22.32 36.76
N GLN A 293 -9.03 -21.51 36.66
CA GLN A 293 -10.04 -21.41 37.71
C GLN A 293 -10.79 -22.74 37.96
N ILE A 294 -11.06 -23.49 36.87
CA ILE A 294 -11.68 -24.82 37.03
C ILE A 294 -10.76 -25.76 37.81
N ASP A 295 -9.44 -25.71 37.56
CA ASP A 295 -8.45 -26.50 38.30
C ASP A 295 -8.41 -26.11 39.80
N ILE A 296 -8.45 -24.81 40.12
CA ILE A 296 -8.47 -24.31 41.49
C ILE A 296 -9.72 -24.81 42.22
N GLU A 297 -10.89 -24.69 41.59
CA GLU A 297 -12.17 -25.14 42.15
C GLU A 297 -12.23 -26.67 42.33
N ALA A 298 -11.67 -27.42 41.41
CA ALA A 298 -11.55 -28.88 41.52
C ALA A 298 -10.59 -29.28 42.64
N ALA A 299 -9.46 -28.59 42.82
CA ALA A 299 -8.52 -28.81 43.90
C ALA A 299 -9.09 -28.47 45.29
N SER A 300 -10.13 -27.62 45.40
CA SER A 300 -10.85 -27.32 46.63
C SER A 300 -11.81 -28.42 47.10
N GLY A 301 -11.85 -29.56 46.38
CA GLY A 301 -12.67 -30.73 46.76
C GLY A 301 -14.12 -30.71 46.26
N LYS A 302 -14.48 -29.77 45.34
CA LYS A 302 -15.80 -29.72 44.73
C LYS A 302 -16.00 -30.87 43.74
N ALA A 303 -17.24 -31.37 43.62
CA ALA A 303 -17.60 -32.31 42.58
C ALA A 303 -17.24 -31.73 41.18
N PRO A 304 -16.75 -32.52 40.23
CA PRO A 304 -16.19 -32.02 38.96
C PRO A 304 -17.13 -31.07 38.17
N LEU A 305 -18.42 -31.39 38.11
CA LEU A 305 -19.39 -30.52 37.47
C LEU A 305 -19.61 -29.20 38.22
N ASN A 306 -19.70 -29.28 39.57
CA ASN A 306 -19.86 -28.08 40.40
C ASN A 306 -18.63 -27.18 40.36
N ALA A 307 -17.43 -27.73 40.24
CA ALA A 307 -16.19 -26.97 40.02
C ALA A 307 -16.24 -26.17 38.72
N VAL A 308 -16.69 -26.80 37.62
CA VAL A 308 -16.84 -26.11 36.34
C VAL A 308 -17.87 -25.00 36.41
N ILE A 309 -19.03 -25.24 37.00
CA ILE A 309 -20.10 -24.24 37.16
C ILE A 309 -19.63 -23.07 38.05
N SER A 310 -19.03 -23.38 39.21
CA SER A 310 -18.52 -22.36 40.14
C SER A 310 -17.44 -21.49 39.48
N ALA A 311 -16.47 -22.09 38.79
CA ALA A 311 -15.42 -21.40 38.08
C ALA A 311 -16.00 -20.50 37.00
N THR A 312 -16.91 -21.00 36.16
CA THR A 312 -17.56 -20.21 35.11
C THR A 312 -18.31 -19.03 35.64
N THR A 313 -19.14 -19.24 36.68
CA THR A 313 -19.93 -18.17 37.30
C THR A 313 -19.04 -17.07 37.89
N SER A 314 -17.93 -17.44 38.56
CA SER A 314 -16.99 -16.47 39.14
C SER A 314 -16.26 -15.64 38.10
N ARG A 315 -16.15 -16.13 36.85
CA ARG A 315 -15.43 -15.46 35.74
C ARG A 315 -16.33 -14.66 34.81
N ILE A 316 -17.65 -14.73 34.92
CA ILE A 316 -18.57 -13.98 34.04
C ILE A 316 -18.26 -12.48 34.11
N ILE A 317 -18.23 -11.89 35.30
CA ILE A 317 -18.03 -10.44 35.47
C ILE A 317 -16.63 -10.02 34.98
N PRO A 318 -15.52 -10.64 35.42
CA PRO A 318 -14.20 -10.25 34.95
C PRO A 318 -14.01 -10.35 33.43
N VAL A 319 -14.52 -11.41 32.80
CA VAL A 319 -14.41 -11.59 31.35
C VAL A 319 -15.28 -10.56 30.63
N ALA A 320 -16.51 -10.32 31.06
CA ALA A 320 -17.39 -9.33 30.46
C ALA A 320 -16.83 -7.91 30.58
N MET A 321 -16.25 -7.56 31.73
CA MET A 321 -15.62 -6.24 31.94
C MET A 321 -14.38 -6.07 31.07
N ALA A 322 -13.50 -7.07 31.01
CA ALA A 322 -12.30 -7.02 30.17
C ALA A 322 -12.64 -6.89 28.69
N SER A 323 -13.63 -7.62 28.22
CA SER A 323 -14.09 -7.55 26.82
C SER A 323 -14.81 -6.23 26.54
N GLY A 324 -15.68 -5.79 27.45
CA GLY A 324 -16.39 -4.52 27.33
C GLY A 324 -15.47 -3.31 27.30
N THR A 325 -14.47 -3.24 28.16
CA THR A 325 -13.47 -2.15 28.13
C THR A 325 -12.64 -2.14 26.85
N THR A 326 -12.27 -3.31 26.31
CA THR A 326 -11.55 -3.39 25.04
C THR A 326 -12.44 -2.95 23.88
N ILE A 327 -13.69 -3.39 23.83
CA ILE A 327 -14.66 -2.99 22.79
C ILE A 327 -14.88 -1.47 22.83
N LEU A 328 -15.09 -0.89 24.01
CA LEU A 328 -15.26 0.56 24.16
C LEU A 328 -13.98 1.33 23.78
N GLY A 329 -12.82 0.80 24.13
CA GLY A 329 -11.52 1.39 23.76
C GLY A 329 -11.26 1.39 22.25
N MET A 330 -11.81 0.42 21.50
CA MET A 330 -11.69 0.34 20.04
C MET A 330 -12.71 1.21 19.30
N LEU A 331 -13.74 1.72 19.98
CA LEU A 331 -14.81 2.49 19.35
C LEU A 331 -14.31 3.71 18.54
N PRO A 332 -13.35 4.54 19.03
CA PRO A 332 -12.82 5.65 18.25
C PRO A 332 -12.13 5.20 16.95
N LEU A 333 -11.42 4.07 16.97
CA LEU A 333 -10.72 3.53 15.78
C LEU A 333 -11.68 3.01 14.72
N LEU A 334 -12.94 2.72 15.05
CA LEU A 334 -13.95 2.30 14.08
C LEU A 334 -14.21 3.34 13.00
N PHE A 335 -14.07 4.63 13.34
CA PHE A 335 -14.27 5.76 12.42
C PHE A 335 -13.01 6.10 11.62
N ASP A 336 -11.88 5.51 11.95
CA ASP A 336 -10.64 5.68 11.22
C ASP A 336 -10.69 4.96 9.87
N ALA A 337 -10.09 5.58 8.84
CA ALA A 337 -10.10 5.04 7.49
C ALA A 337 -9.21 3.80 7.31
N MET A 338 -8.12 3.71 8.10
CA MET A 338 -7.11 2.66 8.00
C MET A 338 -7.38 1.54 9.01
N PHE A 339 -7.66 1.90 10.27
CA PHE A 339 -7.81 0.93 11.35
C PHE A 339 -9.26 0.49 11.61
N GLY A 340 -10.23 1.03 10.87
CA GLY A 340 -11.65 0.69 11.06
C GLY A 340 -11.96 -0.79 10.86
N GLY A 341 -11.31 -1.47 9.91
CA GLY A 341 -11.42 -2.91 9.69
C GLY A 341 -10.86 -3.72 10.86
N MET A 342 -9.71 -3.33 11.40
CA MET A 342 -9.11 -3.94 12.59
C MET A 342 -10.02 -3.79 13.81
N ALA A 343 -10.54 -2.58 14.05
CA ALA A 343 -11.44 -2.31 15.17
C ALA A 343 -12.72 -3.17 15.07
N ALA A 344 -13.35 -3.24 13.90
CA ALA A 344 -14.53 -4.07 13.65
C ALA A 344 -14.25 -5.56 13.90
N THR A 345 -13.09 -6.06 13.44
CA THR A 345 -12.65 -7.44 13.64
C THR A 345 -12.49 -7.76 15.14
N ILE A 346 -11.80 -6.89 15.89
CA ILE A 346 -11.58 -7.09 17.32
C ILE A 346 -12.90 -6.96 18.08
N MET A 347 -13.71 -5.95 17.83
CA MET A 347 -14.97 -5.71 18.54
C MET A 347 -15.96 -6.86 18.32
N GLY A 348 -16.24 -7.20 17.06
CA GLY A 348 -17.16 -8.29 16.72
C GLY A 348 -16.65 -9.66 17.16
N GLY A 349 -15.38 -9.92 16.92
CA GLY A 349 -14.73 -11.17 17.32
C GLY A 349 -14.67 -11.34 18.84
N LEU A 350 -14.32 -10.29 19.60
CA LEU A 350 -14.21 -10.37 21.05
C LEU A 350 -15.56 -10.53 21.74
N LEU A 351 -16.61 -9.90 21.20
CA LEU A 351 -17.98 -10.08 21.72
C LEU A 351 -18.40 -11.55 21.65
N VAL A 352 -18.24 -12.18 20.48
CA VAL A 352 -18.57 -13.59 20.29
C VAL A 352 -17.59 -14.50 21.04
N ALA A 353 -16.27 -14.21 21.01
CA ALA A 353 -15.27 -14.96 21.75
C ALA A 353 -15.56 -14.99 23.25
N SER A 354 -16.00 -13.90 23.84
CA SER A 354 -16.37 -13.83 25.26
C SER A 354 -17.57 -14.71 25.59
N ALA A 355 -18.59 -14.68 24.74
CA ALA A 355 -19.74 -15.56 24.88
C ALA A 355 -19.32 -17.05 24.74
N LEU A 356 -18.52 -17.38 23.73
CA LEU A 356 -18.00 -18.73 23.53
C LEU A 356 -17.17 -19.22 24.72
N THR A 357 -16.32 -18.37 25.29
CA THR A 357 -15.51 -18.71 26.46
C THR A 357 -16.39 -19.02 27.68
N LEU A 358 -17.50 -18.32 27.86
CA LEU A 358 -18.36 -18.51 29.02
C LEU A 358 -19.37 -19.67 28.84
N PHE A 359 -19.80 -19.99 27.61
CA PHE A 359 -20.80 -21.01 27.37
C PHE A 359 -20.23 -22.29 26.73
N VAL A 360 -19.44 -22.17 25.68
CA VAL A 360 -18.96 -23.32 24.89
C VAL A 360 -17.75 -23.97 25.52
N LEU A 361 -16.81 -23.19 26.07
CA LEU A 361 -15.59 -23.75 26.66
C LEU A 361 -15.88 -24.67 27.88
N PRO A 362 -16.78 -24.33 28.84
CA PRO A 362 -17.12 -25.24 29.93
C PRO A 362 -17.75 -26.55 29.43
N VAL A 363 -18.61 -26.49 28.40
CA VAL A 363 -19.24 -27.66 27.80
C VAL A 363 -18.20 -28.54 27.11
N ALA A 364 -17.32 -27.93 26.30
CA ALA A 364 -16.22 -28.63 25.64
C ALA A 364 -15.24 -29.26 26.65
N TYR A 365 -14.96 -28.53 27.74
CA TYR A 365 -14.14 -29.06 28.84
C TYR A 365 -14.77 -30.31 29.47
N CYS A 366 -16.06 -30.27 29.81
CA CYS A 366 -16.79 -31.43 30.34
C CYS A 366 -16.78 -32.61 29.35
N ALA A 367 -17.01 -32.34 28.07
CA ALA A 367 -17.04 -33.39 27.05
C ALA A 367 -15.67 -34.09 26.88
N ILE A 368 -14.57 -33.35 26.83
CA ILE A 368 -13.22 -33.88 26.66
C ILE A 368 -12.73 -34.61 27.94
N HIS A 369 -13.12 -34.13 29.10
CA HIS A 369 -12.77 -34.76 30.39
C HIS A 369 -13.79 -35.84 30.82
N LYS A 370 -14.83 -36.10 29.99
CA LYS A 370 -15.88 -37.10 30.28
C LYS A 370 -16.56 -36.89 31.63
N ILE A 371 -16.76 -35.67 32.06
CA ILE A 371 -17.47 -35.31 33.26
C ILE A 371 -18.95 -35.53 32.99
N LYS A 372 -19.57 -36.48 33.70
CA LYS A 372 -21.02 -36.73 33.67
C LYS A 372 -21.68 -35.93 34.77
N GLY A 373 -22.86 -35.35 34.47
CA GLY A 373 -23.71 -34.67 35.45
C GLY A 373 -24.36 -35.64 36.43
#